data_275a8150871add8774b42d4b066221fa
#
_entry.id   275a8150871add8774b42d4b066221fa
#
_cell.length_a   1.000
_cell.length_b   1.000
_cell.length_c   1.000
_cell.angle_alpha   90.00
_cell.angle_beta   90.00
_cell.angle_gamma   90.00
#
_symmetry.space_group_name_H-M   'P 1'
#
loop_
_entity.id
_entity.type
_entity.pdbx_description
1 polymer ?
#
loop_
_entity_poly.entity_id
_entity_poly.type
_entity_poly.pdbx_seq_one_letter_code
_entity_poly.pdbx_strand_id
1 'polypeptide(L)'
;QPAPDAMVLDCGCGGGANIKTLLKLCPNGKVQGIDYSAVSVEKTRKINARAIAAGRCTVQQASVAELPFEAEQFDVVTAFETVYFWPELAQNFREVYRVLKPGGVFFICNEANGETTKDDKWTQIIDGMTIYTDTALKKYLEKAGFCQIQSHKNKKGWLCVTAQKL
;
A
#
# COMPACT_ATOMS: atom_id res chain seq x y z
N GLN A 1 -9.52 9.07 -6.69
CA GLN A 1 -8.33 9.38 -7.50
C GLN A 1 -7.48 10.39 -6.75
N PRO A 2 -6.14 10.21 -6.66
CA PRO A 2 -5.26 11.18 -6.03
C PRO A 2 -5.29 12.54 -6.76
N ALA A 3 -4.94 13.61 -6.03
CA ALA A 3 -4.74 14.93 -6.65
C ALA A 3 -3.56 14.87 -7.65
N PRO A 4 -3.57 15.72 -8.69
CA PRO A 4 -2.50 15.71 -9.71
C PRO A 4 -1.08 15.94 -9.17
N ASP A 5 -0.96 16.63 -8.04
CA ASP A 5 0.28 17.00 -7.34
C ASP A 5 0.54 16.18 -6.07
N ALA A 6 -0.23 15.12 -5.84
CA ALA A 6 -0.16 14.31 -4.63
C ALA A 6 1.23 13.69 -4.39
N MET A 7 1.61 13.64 -3.12
CA MET A 7 2.71 12.82 -2.61
C MET A 7 2.18 11.44 -2.26
N VAL A 8 2.64 10.41 -2.96
CA VAL A 8 2.14 9.05 -2.82
C VAL A 8 3.23 8.12 -2.32
N LEU A 9 2.90 7.23 -1.37
CA LEU A 9 3.75 6.12 -0.94
C LEU A 9 3.12 4.79 -1.38
N ASP A 10 3.89 3.93 -2.03
CA ASP A 10 3.49 2.55 -2.37
C ASP A 10 4.25 1.57 -1.47
N CYS A 11 3.55 0.96 -0.52
CA CYS A 11 4.10 0.01 0.44
C CYS A 11 4.05 -1.41 -0.12
N GLY A 12 5.23 -2.03 -0.30
CA GLY A 12 5.38 -3.31 -0.98
C GLY A 12 5.29 -3.14 -2.50
N CYS A 13 6.12 -2.27 -3.05
CA CYS A 13 6.07 -1.86 -4.46
C CYS A 13 6.43 -2.99 -5.46
N GLY A 14 6.96 -4.11 -4.98
CA GLY A 14 7.21 -5.34 -5.74
C GLY A 14 8.00 -5.10 -7.03
N GLY A 15 7.37 -5.39 -8.17
CA GLY A 15 7.98 -5.19 -9.49
C GLY A 15 7.86 -3.78 -10.06
N GLY A 16 7.24 -2.83 -9.36
CA GLY A 16 7.19 -1.41 -9.74
C GLY A 16 6.13 -1.01 -10.78
N ALA A 17 5.26 -1.91 -11.18
CA ALA A 17 4.20 -1.61 -12.16
C ALA A 17 3.15 -0.63 -11.60
N ASN A 18 2.82 -0.77 -10.31
CA ASN A 18 1.86 0.12 -9.64
C ASN A 18 2.41 1.55 -9.52
N ILE A 19 3.69 1.71 -9.20
CA ILE A 19 4.38 3.01 -9.19
C ILE A 19 4.21 3.73 -10.53
N LYS A 20 4.39 3.02 -11.65
CA LYS A 20 4.21 3.58 -12.99
C LYS A 20 2.77 4.09 -13.21
N THR A 21 1.78 3.37 -12.67
CA THR A 21 0.37 3.77 -12.74
C THR A 21 0.10 4.99 -11.85
N LEU A 22 0.60 4.97 -10.61
CA LEU A 22 0.47 6.09 -9.68
C LEU A 22 1.08 7.38 -10.23
N LEU A 23 2.26 7.31 -10.85
CA LEU A 23 2.92 8.45 -11.51
C LEU A 23 2.08 9.07 -12.64
N LYS A 24 1.26 8.28 -13.32
CA LYS A 24 0.31 8.79 -14.32
C LYS A 24 -0.90 9.47 -13.70
N LEU A 25 -1.36 8.95 -12.54
CA LEU A 25 -2.50 9.48 -11.82
C LEU A 25 -2.18 10.82 -11.11
N CYS A 26 -0.92 11.03 -10.73
CA CYS A 26 -0.43 12.29 -10.14
C CYS A 26 0.70 12.90 -11.00
N PRO A 27 0.39 13.48 -12.17
CA PRO A 27 1.39 13.92 -13.15
C PRO A 27 2.34 15.01 -12.64
N ASN A 28 1.92 15.82 -11.68
CA ASN A 28 2.71 16.89 -11.04
C ASN A 28 3.25 16.49 -9.66
N GLY A 29 2.84 15.33 -9.16
CA GLY A 29 3.21 14.80 -7.84
C GLY A 29 4.45 13.92 -7.87
N LYS A 30 4.70 13.26 -6.75
CA LYS A 30 5.81 12.32 -6.58
C LYS A 30 5.31 11.00 -6.00
N VAL A 31 5.95 9.91 -6.40
CA VAL A 31 5.67 8.58 -5.86
C VAL A 31 6.94 8.02 -5.21
N GLN A 32 6.81 7.59 -3.97
CA GLN A 32 7.85 6.86 -3.26
C GLN A 32 7.42 5.40 -3.13
N GLY A 33 8.34 4.48 -3.35
CA GLY A 33 8.08 3.04 -3.19
C GLY A 33 9.00 2.45 -2.14
N ILE A 34 8.46 1.56 -1.33
CA ILE A 34 9.26 0.72 -0.44
C ILE A 34 8.95 -0.75 -0.68
N ASP A 35 9.96 -1.58 -0.46
CA ASP A 35 9.81 -3.03 -0.38
C ASP A 35 10.86 -3.58 0.58
N TYR A 36 10.56 -4.66 1.31
CA TYR A 36 11.55 -5.30 2.16
C TYR A 36 12.58 -6.11 1.37
N SER A 37 12.23 -6.52 0.14
CA SER A 37 13.06 -7.28 -0.77
C SER A 37 13.98 -6.37 -1.59
N ALA A 38 15.29 -6.52 -1.41
CA ALA A 38 16.28 -5.80 -2.22
C ALA A 38 16.13 -6.08 -3.72
N VAL A 39 15.74 -7.32 -4.08
CA VAL A 39 15.49 -7.72 -5.48
C VAL A 39 14.30 -6.96 -6.07
N SER A 40 13.21 -6.80 -5.31
CA SER A 40 12.06 -6.01 -5.71
C SER A 40 12.41 -4.55 -5.90
N VAL A 41 13.17 -3.97 -4.98
CA VAL A 41 13.67 -2.58 -5.05
C VAL A 41 14.49 -2.35 -6.33
N GLU A 42 15.45 -3.22 -6.60
CA GLU A 42 16.27 -3.15 -7.82
C GLU A 42 15.43 -3.21 -9.10
N LYS A 43 14.49 -4.17 -9.17
CA LYS A 43 13.59 -4.32 -10.31
C LYS A 43 12.73 -3.07 -10.50
N THR A 44 12.17 -2.55 -9.40
CA THR A 44 11.34 -1.33 -9.42
C THR A 44 12.12 -0.11 -9.87
N ARG A 45 13.38 0.04 -9.41
CA ARG A 45 14.28 1.12 -9.86
C ARG A 45 14.53 1.06 -11.37
N LYS A 46 14.81 -0.12 -11.91
CA LYS A 46 15.03 -0.31 -13.35
C LYS A 46 13.80 0.08 -14.17
N ILE A 47 12.62 -0.39 -13.78
CA ILE A 47 11.36 -0.11 -14.49
C ILE A 47 10.98 1.36 -14.45
N ASN A 48 11.29 2.06 -13.35
CA ASN A 48 10.93 3.47 -13.14
C ASN A 48 12.11 4.43 -13.30
N ALA A 49 13.22 4.00 -13.91
CA ALA A 49 14.46 4.76 -13.99
C ALA A 49 14.28 6.18 -14.57
N ARG A 50 13.41 6.35 -15.58
CA ARG A 50 13.12 7.67 -16.16
C ARG A 50 12.44 8.61 -15.17
N ALA A 51 11.49 8.11 -14.36
CA ALA A 51 10.82 8.92 -13.35
C ALA A 51 11.76 9.25 -12.18
N ILE A 52 12.67 8.33 -11.83
CA ILE A 52 13.70 8.55 -10.81
C ILE A 52 14.66 9.64 -11.28
N ALA A 53 15.17 9.56 -12.51
CA ALA A 53 16.03 10.60 -13.09
C ALA A 53 15.36 11.98 -13.17
N ALA A 54 14.04 12.01 -13.36
CA ALA A 54 13.24 13.24 -13.36
C ALA A 54 12.90 13.76 -11.94
N GLY A 55 13.37 13.12 -10.86
CA GLY A 55 13.08 13.50 -9.48
C GLY A 55 11.63 13.28 -9.03
N ARG A 56 10.86 12.49 -9.79
CA ARG A 56 9.44 12.19 -9.51
C ARG A 56 9.19 10.86 -8.81
N CYS A 57 10.21 10.03 -8.71
CA CYS A 57 10.13 8.72 -8.07
C CYS A 57 11.36 8.46 -7.21
N THR A 58 11.16 7.88 -6.04
CA THR A 58 12.23 7.28 -5.23
C THR A 58 11.82 5.88 -4.82
N VAL A 59 12.78 4.97 -4.71
CA VAL A 59 12.54 3.60 -4.27
C VAL A 59 13.65 3.17 -3.31
N GLN A 60 13.27 2.66 -2.14
CA GLN A 60 14.23 2.19 -1.14
C GLN A 60 13.79 0.89 -0.49
N GLN A 61 14.77 0.16 0.02
CA GLN A 61 14.50 -1.01 0.85
C GLN A 61 14.09 -0.56 2.25
N ALA A 62 12.91 -0.96 2.68
CA ALA A 62 12.39 -0.63 4.01
C ALA A 62 11.28 -1.61 4.42
N SER A 63 11.00 -1.65 5.73
CA SER A 63 9.89 -2.39 6.33
C SER A 63 8.72 -1.47 6.62
N VAL A 64 7.50 -1.99 6.47
CA VAL A 64 6.28 -1.31 6.91
C VAL A 64 6.15 -1.22 8.43
N ALA A 65 6.94 -2.01 9.17
CA ALA A 65 6.97 -1.98 10.63
C ALA A 65 7.60 -0.69 11.18
N GLU A 66 8.48 -0.07 10.39
CA GLU A 66 9.14 1.20 10.72
C GLU A 66 9.39 1.95 9.41
N LEU A 67 8.47 2.82 9.04
CA LEU A 67 8.54 3.59 7.82
C LEU A 67 9.59 4.71 7.94
N PRO A 68 10.61 4.77 7.05
CA PRO A 68 11.69 5.75 7.12
C PRO A 68 11.27 7.12 6.59
N PHE A 69 10.13 7.61 7.02
CA PHE A 69 9.54 8.86 6.59
C PHE A 69 9.06 9.68 7.77
N GLU A 70 9.04 10.99 7.61
CA GLU A 70 8.47 11.91 8.58
C GLU A 70 6.95 11.72 8.71
N ALA A 71 6.41 12.17 9.86
CA ALA A 71 4.96 12.22 10.02
C ALA A 71 4.33 13.18 8.99
N GLU A 72 3.11 12.90 8.57
CA GLU A 72 2.30 13.79 7.73
C GLU A 72 2.95 14.19 6.39
N GLN A 73 3.64 13.23 5.79
CA GLN A 73 4.36 13.45 4.54
C GLN A 73 3.52 13.15 3.29
N PHE A 74 2.61 12.19 3.36
CA PHE A 74 1.91 11.66 2.17
C PHE A 74 0.43 12.02 2.15
N ASP A 75 -0.06 12.32 0.95
CA ASP A 75 -1.49 12.52 0.68
C ASP A 75 -2.20 11.18 0.49
N VAL A 76 -1.49 10.18 -0.07
CA VAL A 76 -2.00 8.83 -0.31
C VAL A 76 -0.93 7.81 0.03
N VAL A 77 -1.32 6.74 0.73
CA VAL A 77 -0.52 5.52 0.87
C VAL A 77 -1.28 4.38 0.20
N THR A 78 -0.58 3.54 -0.53
CA THR A 78 -1.15 2.37 -1.21
C THR A 78 -0.49 1.07 -0.76
N ALA A 79 -1.26 -0.02 -0.76
CA ALA A 79 -0.80 -1.38 -0.52
C ALA A 79 -1.54 -2.32 -1.49
N PHE A 80 -0.84 -2.80 -2.53
CA PHE A 80 -1.40 -3.71 -3.53
C PHE A 80 -0.83 -5.12 -3.34
N GLU A 81 -1.66 -6.10 -2.99
CA GLU A 81 -1.26 -7.50 -2.85
C GLU A 81 -0.11 -7.74 -1.84
N THR A 82 0.00 -6.91 -0.81
CA THR A 82 1.14 -6.96 0.11
C THR A 82 0.77 -7.07 1.59
N VAL A 83 -0.43 -6.63 1.99
CA VAL A 83 -0.90 -6.64 3.39
C VAL A 83 -0.91 -8.05 3.99
N TYR A 84 -1.00 -9.07 3.16
CA TYR A 84 -0.89 -10.49 3.55
C TYR A 84 0.37 -10.83 4.34
N PHE A 85 1.44 -10.09 4.10
CA PHE A 85 2.79 -10.36 4.62
C PHE A 85 3.24 -9.38 5.70
N TRP A 86 2.35 -8.46 6.10
CA TRP A 86 2.67 -7.48 7.12
C TRP A 86 2.63 -8.12 8.51
N PRO A 87 3.72 -8.06 9.30
CA PRO A 87 3.84 -8.89 10.50
C PRO A 87 2.84 -8.52 11.59
N GLU A 88 2.87 -7.28 12.07
CA GLU A 88 2.04 -6.75 13.15
C GLU A 88 1.04 -5.75 12.60
N LEU A 89 -0.05 -6.24 11.98
CA LEU A 89 -0.93 -5.42 11.14
C LEU A 89 -1.43 -4.14 11.82
N ALA A 90 -1.82 -4.22 13.11
CA ALA A 90 -2.27 -3.06 13.86
C ALA A 90 -1.17 -1.99 14.02
N GLN A 91 0.07 -2.40 14.23
CA GLN A 91 1.20 -1.48 14.35
C GLN A 91 1.61 -0.93 12.99
N ASN A 92 1.64 -1.78 11.97
CA ASN A 92 1.95 -1.36 10.60
C ASN A 92 0.94 -0.33 10.09
N PHE A 93 -0.35 -0.49 10.40
CA PHE A 93 -1.37 0.50 10.05
C PHE A 93 -1.21 1.81 10.83
N ARG A 94 -0.69 1.79 12.08
CA ARG A 94 -0.35 3.03 12.80
C ARG A 94 0.83 3.75 12.15
N GLU A 95 1.82 3.03 11.64
CA GLU A 95 2.92 3.63 10.87
C GLU A 95 2.41 4.29 9.58
N VAL A 96 1.50 3.63 8.85
CA VAL A 96 0.81 4.24 7.70
C VAL A 96 0.03 5.49 8.11
N TYR A 97 -0.71 5.41 9.23
CA TYR A 97 -1.44 6.55 9.78
C TYR A 97 -0.51 7.72 10.14
N ARG A 98 0.64 7.43 10.75
CA ARG A 98 1.62 8.43 11.13
C ARG A 98 2.13 9.23 9.92
N VAL A 99 2.50 8.56 8.84
CA VAL A 99 3.09 9.20 7.66
C VAL A 99 2.06 9.86 6.74
N LEU A 100 0.78 9.56 6.88
CA LEU A 100 -0.29 10.24 6.16
C LEU A 100 -0.54 11.62 6.75
N LYS A 101 -0.79 12.61 5.88
CA LYS A 101 -1.28 13.94 6.25
C LYS A 101 -2.72 13.85 6.80
N PRO A 102 -3.16 14.83 7.62
CA PRO A 102 -4.60 14.99 7.88
C PRO A 102 -5.39 15.07 6.55
N GLY A 103 -6.50 14.34 6.47
CA GLY A 103 -7.26 14.18 5.22
C GLY A 103 -6.69 13.17 4.24
N GLY A 104 -5.49 12.65 4.48
CA GLY A 104 -4.84 11.66 3.62
C GLY A 104 -5.55 10.30 3.63
N VAL A 105 -5.35 9.53 2.56
CA VAL A 105 -6.07 8.28 2.31
C VAL A 105 -5.11 7.10 2.24
N PHE A 106 -5.43 6.04 2.96
CA PHE A 106 -4.84 4.72 2.79
C PHE A 106 -5.72 3.87 1.86
N PHE A 107 -5.13 3.31 0.82
CA PHE A 107 -5.79 2.43 -0.13
C PHE A 107 -5.16 1.04 -0.12
N ILE A 108 -5.97 0.01 0.14
CA ILE A 108 -5.58 -1.40 0.11
C ILE A 108 -6.33 -2.07 -1.05
N CYS A 109 -5.64 -2.92 -1.82
CA CYS A 109 -6.27 -3.73 -2.84
C CYS A 109 -5.69 -5.14 -2.82
N ASN A 110 -6.54 -6.13 -2.53
CA ASN A 110 -6.19 -7.53 -2.35
C ASN A 110 -7.05 -8.43 -3.25
N GLU A 111 -6.43 -9.35 -3.97
CA GLU A 111 -7.13 -10.39 -4.73
C GLU A 111 -7.80 -11.40 -3.79
N ALA A 112 -7.02 -11.97 -2.87
CA ALA A 112 -7.52 -12.87 -1.85
C ALA A 112 -8.18 -12.09 -0.70
N ASN A 113 -9.41 -12.45 -0.34
CA ASN A 113 -10.23 -11.72 0.61
C ASN A 113 -10.90 -12.61 1.69
N GLY A 114 -10.55 -13.90 1.73
CA GLY A 114 -11.05 -14.86 2.72
C GLY A 114 -12.50 -15.32 2.51
N GLU A 115 -13.10 -15.03 1.36
CA GLU A 115 -14.48 -15.42 1.07
C GLU A 115 -14.61 -16.70 0.24
N THR A 116 -13.51 -17.21 -0.29
CA THR A 116 -13.51 -18.39 -1.14
C THR A 116 -12.55 -19.46 -0.61
N THR A 117 -12.93 -20.74 -0.77
CA THR A 117 -12.04 -21.88 -0.46
C THR A 117 -10.77 -21.90 -1.31
N LYS A 118 -10.70 -21.13 -2.39
CA LYS A 118 -9.48 -20.93 -3.17
C LYS A 118 -8.42 -20.17 -2.40
N ASP A 119 -8.84 -19.29 -1.52
CA ASP A 119 -7.96 -18.47 -0.71
C ASP A 119 -7.20 -19.32 0.31
N ASP A 120 -7.82 -20.39 0.86
CA ASP A 120 -7.20 -21.30 1.81
C ASP A 120 -5.96 -22.01 1.23
N LYS A 121 -5.95 -22.25 -0.09
CA LYS A 121 -4.80 -22.86 -0.77
C LYS A 121 -3.56 -21.98 -0.72
N TRP A 122 -3.73 -20.65 -0.81
CA TRP A 122 -2.61 -19.73 -0.82
C TRP A 122 -1.90 -19.69 0.54
N THR A 123 -2.65 -19.71 1.64
CA THR A 123 -2.07 -19.75 2.99
C THR A 123 -1.33 -21.06 3.30
N GLN A 124 -1.67 -22.14 2.60
CA GLN A 124 -0.98 -23.43 2.71
C GLN A 124 0.29 -23.50 1.86
N ILE A 125 0.35 -22.75 0.76
CA ILE A 125 1.45 -22.81 -0.22
C ILE A 125 2.49 -21.71 0.07
N ILE A 126 2.05 -20.54 0.53
CA ILE A 126 2.92 -19.39 0.74
C ILE A 126 3.11 -19.17 2.23
N ASP A 127 4.32 -19.45 2.70
CA ASP A 127 4.68 -19.29 4.11
C ASP A 127 4.59 -17.80 4.53
N GLY A 128 4.07 -17.56 5.73
CA GLY A 128 3.88 -16.22 6.29
C GLY A 128 2.73 -15.41 5.67
N MET A 129 1.93 -15.99 4.76
CA MET A 129 0.77 -15.32 4.20
C MET A 129 -0.45 -15.42 5.13
N THR A 130 -1.05 -14.27 5.45
CA THR A 130 -2.34 -14.18 6.17
C THR A 130 -3.35 -13.45 5.31
N ILE A 131 -4.50 -14.07 5.04
CA ILE A 131 -5.59 -13.46 4.29
C ILE A 131 -6.56 -12.83 5.26
N TYR A 132 -6.83 -11.54 5.07
CA TYR A 132 -7.73 -10.77 5.91
C TYR A 132 -9.06 -10.53 5.20
N THR A 133 -10.17 -10.80 5.90
CA THR A 133 -11.50 -10.43 5.43
C THR A 133 -11.72 -8.91 5.52
N ASP A 134 -12.72 -8.40 4.80
CA ASP A 134 -13.15 -7.00 4.90
C ASP A 134 -13.37 -6.56 6.34
N THR A 135 -14.11 -7.35 7.10
CA THR A 135 -14.40 -7.07 8.52
C THR A 135 -13.13 -7.01 9.38
N ALA A 136 -12.17 -7.90 9.13
CA ALA A 136 -10.90 -7.90 9.85
C ALA A 136 -10.08 -6.66 9.54
N LEU A 137 -9.94 -6.30 8.26
CA LEU A 137 -9.22 -5.10 7.84
C LEU A 137 -9.82 -3.83 8.46
N LYS A 138 -11.15 -3.69 8.44
CA LYS A 138 -11.85 -2.55 9.06
C LYS A 138 -11.51 -2.40 10.55
N LYS A 139 -11.57 -3.50 11.31
CA LYS A 139 -11.21 -3.48 12.74
C LYS A 139 -9.76 -3.03 12.99
N TYR A 140 -8.81 -3.48 12.17
CA TYR A 140 -7.42 -3.06 12.31
C TYR A 140 -7.22 -1.60 11.93
N LEU A 141 -7.90 -1.11 10.89
CA LEU A 141 -7.87 0.29 10.46
C LEU A 141 -8.45 1.20 11.55
N GLU A 142 -9.61 0.85 12.13
CA GLU A 142 -10.22 1.58 13.24
C GLU A 142 -9.28 1.66 14.46
N LYS A 143 -8.65 0.54 14.84
CA LYS A 143 -7.67 0.49 15.94
C LYS A 143 -6.43 1.37 15.67
N ALA A 144 -6.08 1.58 14.41
CA ALA A 144 -4.98 2.45 14.02
C ALA A 144 -5.36 3.94 13.99
N GLY A 145 -6.65 4.28 14.13
CA GLY A 145 -7.16 5.65 14.17
C GLY A 145 -7.82 6.12 12.87
N PHE A 146 -7.89 5.26 11.85
CA PHE A 146 -8.57 5.60 10.60
C PHE A 146 -10.07 5.73 10.76
N CYS A 147 -10.65 6.59 9.95
CA CYS A 147 -12.09 6.80 9.82
C CYS A 147 -12.55 6.71 8.37
N GLN A 148 -13.85 6.92 8.11
CA GLN A 148 -14.45 6.89 6.77
C GLN A 148 -14.02 5.65 5.96
N ILE A 149 -13.98 4.50 6.63
CA ILE A 149 -13.51 3.25 6.03
C ILE A 149 -14.61 2.72 5.11
N GLN A 150 -14.26 2.58 3.84
CA GLN A 150 -15.14 2.04 2.81
C GLN A 150 -14.49 0.87 2.11
N SER A 151 -15.27 -0.11 1.73
CA SER A 151 -14.82 -1.25 0.95
C SER A 151 -15.74 -1.53 -0.22
N HIS A 152 -15.17 -2.04 -1.29
CA HIS A 152 -15.90 -2.51 -2.46
C HIS A 152 -15.10 -3.61 -3.16
N LYS A 153 -15.76 -4.38 -3.97
CA LYS A 153 -15.09 -5.32 -4.88
C LYS A 153 -15.00 -4.70 -6.28
N ASN A 154 -13.83 -4.77 -6.87
CA ASN A 154 -13.67 -4.38 -8.26
C ASN A 154 -14.31 -5.41 -9.21
N LYS A 155 -14.27 -5.16 -10.52
CA LYS A 155 -14.84 -6.06 -11.55
C LYS A 155 -14.24 -7.48 -11.56
N LYS A 156 -13.06 -7.67 -10.96
CA LYS A 156 -12.39 -8.97 -10.82
C LYS A 156 -12.73 -9.69 -9.51
N GLY A 157 -13.51 -9.07 -8.63
CA GLY A 157 -13.83 -9.58 -7.30
C GLY A 157 -12.77 -9.26 -6.23
N TRP A 158 -11.75 -8.48 -6.55
CA TRP A 158 -10.72 -8.09 -5.59
C TRP A 158 -11.27 -7.11 -4.56
N LEU A 159 -10.90 -7.32 -3.31
CA LEU A 159 -11.28 -6.43 -2.21
C LEU A 159 -10.45 -5.16 -2.25
N CYS A 160 -11.13 -4.03 -2.38
CA CYS A 160 -10.53 -2.70 -2.30
C CYS A 160 -11.06 -1.99 -1.06
N VAL A 161 -10.17 -1.48 -0.23
CA VAL A 161 -10.50 -0.74 1.01
C VAL A 161 -9.86 0.63 0.96
N THR A 162 -10.61 1.65 1.30
CA THR A 162 -10.11 3.01 1.55
C THR A 162 -10.37 3.39 2.99
N ALA A 163 -9.42 4.08 3.61
CA ALA A 163 -9.53 4.60 4.96
C ALA A 163 -8.87 5.97 5.04
N GLN A 164 -9.45 6.92 5.78
CA GLN A 164 -8.98 8.29 5.86
C GLN A 164 -8.41 8.61 7.23
N LYS A 165 -7.31 9.37 7.26
CA LYS A 165 -6.83 10.05 8.46
C LYS A 165 -7.58 11.36 8.62
N LEU A 166 -8.11 11.63 9.84
CA LEU A 166 -8.68 12.95 10.19
C LEU A 166 -7.60 13.97 10.48
#